data_b1042949b0908be1f5a1df47f98b81eb
#
_entry.id   b1042949b0908be1f5a1df47f98b81eb
#
_cell.length_a   1.000
_cell.length_b   1.000
_cell.length_c   1.000
_cell.angle_alpha   90.00
_cell.angle_beta   90.00
_cell.angle_gamma   90.00
#
_symmetry.space_group_name_H-M   'P 1'
#
loop_
_entity.id
_entity.type
_entity.pdbx_description
1 polymer ?
#
loop_
_entity_poly.entity_id
_entity_poly.type
_entity_poly.pdbx_seq_one_letter_code
_entity_poly.pdbx_strand_id
1 'polypeptide(L)'
;MKKYIGVASFLFISITSIAQDDINVKNDSIVQEGKALYQSEMASWYGTDIFLEVFKDHDKIGGYFSYPQANAATCVFFSKGDAPKIIGTIKFDSSYSLQTAVTDLSERDFLPEEYQLYKMRKKAQQMIRNDTFFVSYNNTALNMIPVIYKGQQKVYVLTGPKKSGIVILGNDYLLTFDNNFELLEKKRLHMNIITIDYTQKAEDGSKVVGAVHTHLPETGDCMTVTDVCTLMLYQKFAGWETHTVVSENYISFWNCKENTLFSITRQAMDKINKDQKKRNKKNN
;
A
#
# COMPACT_ATOMS: atom_id res chain seq x y z
N MET A 1 29.84 -7.74 55.79
CA MET A 1 29.81 -7.07 54.48
C MET A 1 29.50 -8.12 53.41
N LYS A 2 28.21 -8.27 53.03
CA LYS A 2 27.77 -9.19 51.98
C LYS A 2 27.39 -8.41 50.73
N LYS A 3 27.99 -8.82 49.64
CA LYS A 3 27.89 -8.23 48.28
C LYS A 3 26.47 -8.40 47.72
N TYR A 4 25.83 -7.33 47.28
CA TYR A 4 24.68 -7.30 46.37
C TYR A 4 25.17 -6.72 45.06
N ILE A 5 25.60 -7.58 44.14
CA ILE A 5 25.83 -7.25 42.74
C ILE A 5 25.24 -8.42 41.95
N GLY A 6 24.15 -8.22 41.24
CA GLY A 6 23.70 -9.25 40.32
C GLY A 6 22.21 -9.30 39.96
N VAL A 7 21.46 -8.18 39.93
CA VAL A 7 20.05 -8.23 39.46
C VAL A 7 19.70 -7.23 38.37
N ALA A 8 20.53 -6.23 38.10
CA ALA A 8 20.18 -5.16 37.13
C ALA A 8 20.41 -5.49 35.64
N SER A 9 21.16 -6.57 35.34
CA SER A 9 21.49 -6.89 33.90
C SER A 9 20.41 -7.70 33.17
N PHE A 10 19.51 -8.37 33.86
CA PHE A 10 18.50 -9.25 33.21
C PHE A 10 17.24 -8.51 32.74
N LEU A 11 16.89 -7.36 33.37
CA LEU A 11 15.70 -6.60 32.99
C LEU A 11 15.85 -5.83 31.65
N PHE A 12 17.06 -5.45 31.27
CA PHE A 12 17.29 -4.69 30.01
C PHE A 12 17.20 -5.53 28.76
N ILE A 13 17.48 -6.83 28.84
CA ILE A 13 17.42 -7.76 27.69
C ILE A 13 15.96 -8.11 27.36
N SER A 14 15.10 -8.23 28.37
CA SER A 14 13.68 -8.55 28.17
C SER A 14 12.87 -7.41 27.53
N ILE A 15 13.18 -6.14 27.85
CA ILE A 15 12.46 -4.98 27.29
C ILE A 15 12.77 -4.79 25.79
N THR A 16 14.00 -4.99 25.37
CA THR A 16 14.38 -4.88 23.95
C THR A 16 13.80 -6.02 23.09
N SER A 17 13.62 -7.22 23.67
CA SER A 17 12.99 -8.35 23.00
C SER A 17 11.50 -8.11 22.74
N ILE A 18 10.76 -7.63 23.73
CA ILE A 18 9.33 -7.32 23.61
C ILE A 18 9.08 -6.22 22.58
N ALA A 19 9.88 -5.14 22.57
CA ALA A 19 9.72 -4.05 21.62
C ALA A 19 10.01 -4.47 20.16
N GLN A 20 10.93 -5.42 19.94
CA GLN A 20 11.22 -5.96 18.62
C GLN A 20 10.09 -6.90 18.14
N ASP A 21 9.50 -7.68 19.03
CA ASP A 21 8.38 -8.55 18.70
C ASP A 21 7.14 -7.73 18.32
N ASP A 22 6.85 -6.63 19.02
CA ASP A 22 5.74 -5.72 18.70
C ASP A 22 5.91 -5.08 17.31
N ILE A 23 7.12 -4.63 16.96
CA ILE A 23 7.36 -4.02 15.63
C ILE A 23 7.26 -5.07 14.51
N ASN A 24 7.67 -6.31 14.75
CA ASN A 24 7.55 -7.38 13.77
C ASN A 24 6.08 -7.72 13.49
N VAL A 25 5.25 -7.85 14.52
CA VAL A 25 3.80 -8.08 14.39
C VAL A 25 3.13 -6.94 13.62
N LYS A 26 3.54 -5.70 13.89
CA LYS A 26 3.05 -4.53 13.18
C LYS A 26 3.47 -4.53 11.71
N ASN A 27 4.73 -4.82 11.42
CA ASN A 27 5.24 -4.95 10.05
C ASN A 27 4.49 -6.02 9.27
N ASP A 28 4.27 -7.19 9.85
CA ASP A 28 3.53 -8.28 9.21
C ASP A 28 2.10 -7.85 8.87
N SER A 29 1.41 -7.16 9.78
CA SER A 29 0.06 -6.64 9.51
C SER A 29 0.05 -5.61 8.38
N ILE A 30 1.02 -4.69 8.35
CA ILE A 30 1.20 -3.69 7.28
C ILE A 30 1.43 -4.38 5.93
N VAL A 31 2.31 -5.37 5.90
CA VAL A 31 2.64 -6.12 4.68
C VAL A 31 1.42 -6.89 4.15
N GLN A 32 0.68 -7.57 5.03
CA GLN A 32 -0.51 -8.33 4.63
C GLN A 32 -1.60 -7.41 4.07
N GLU A 33 -1.88 -6.29 4.73
CA GLU A 33 -2.88 -5.33 4.25
C GLU A 33 -2.40 -4.62 2.98
N GLY A 34 -1.12 -4.27 2.86
CA GLY A 34 -0.52 -3.70 1.65
C GLY A 34 -0.58 -4.66 0.45
N LYS A 35 -0.37 -5.95 0.68
CA LYS A 35 -0.56 -7.00 -0.34
C LYS A 35 -2.01 -7.10 -0.81
N ALA A 36 -2.99 -6.95 0.09
CA ALA A 36 -4.40 -6.94 -0.29
C ALA A 36 -4.74 -5.75 -1.18
N LEU A 37 -4.21 -4.55 -0.89
CA LEU A 37 -4.35 -3.39 -1.76
C LEU A 37 -3.67 -3.61 -3.12
N TYR A 38 -2.45 -4.12 -3.12
CA TYR A 38 -1.73 -4.47 -4.36
C TYR A 38 -2.52 -5.43 -5.24
N GLN A 39 -3.11 -6.47 -4.66
CA GLN A 39 -3.92 -7.43 -5.41
C GLN A 39 -5.16 -6.76 -6.02
N SER A 40 -5.84 -5.89 -5.29
CA SER A 40 -6.95 -5.08 -5.81
C SER A 40 -6.52 -4.20 -6.97
N GLU A 41 -5.38 -3.50 -6.85
CA GLU A 41 -4.89 -2.60 -7.88
C GLU A 41 -4.46 -3.35 -9.15
N MET A 42 -3.76 -4.47 -9.01
CA MET A 42 -3.38 -5.30 -10.15
C MET A 42 -4.61 -5.79 -10.92
N ALA A 43 -5.64 -6.26 -10.20
CA ALA A 43 -6.89 -6.68 -10.83
C ALA A 43 -7.64 -5.49 -11.46
N SER A 44 -7.55 -4.30 -10.89
CA SER A 44 -8.13 -3.08 -11.47
C SER A 44 -7.40 -2.67 -12.77
N TRP A 45 -6.07 -2.68 -12.78
CA TRP A 45 -5.27 -2.32 -13.97
C TRP A 45 -5.61 -3.21 -15.16
N TYR A 46 -5.39 -4.52 -15.01
CA TYR A 46 -5.63 -5.43 -16.11
C TYR A 46 -7.12 -5.68 -16.38
N GLY A 47 -7.95 -5.60 -15.34
CA GLY A 47 -9.40 -5.76 -15.47
C GLY A 47 -10.04 -4.64 -16.29
N THR A 48 -9.60 -3.38 -16.10
CA THR A 48 -10.10 -2.25 -16.91
C THR A 48 -9.72 -2.40 -18.37
N ASP A 49 -8.50 -2.82 -18.67
CA ASP A 49 -8.05 -3.02 -20.05
C ASP A 49 -8.90 -4.12 -20.75
N ILE A 50 -9.04 -5.29 -20.10
CA ILE A 50 -9.86 -6.40 -20.66
C ILE A 50 -11.31 -5.97 -20.82
N PHE A 51 -11.91 -5.34 -19.79
CA PHE A 51 -13.32 -5.03 -19.83
C PHE A 51 -13.65 -4.00 -20.91
N LEU A 52 -12.86 -2.94 -21.05
CA LEU A 52 -13.08 -1.90 -22.06
C LEU A 52 -12.86 -2.42 -23.49
N GLU A 53 -12.04 -3.48 -23.67
CA GLU A 53 -11.87 -4.13 -24.96
C GLU A 53 -13.12 -4.92 -25.37
N VAL A 54 -13.76 -5.65 -24.45
CA VAL A 54 -14.83 -6.58 -24.76
C VAL A 54 -16.24 -5.99 -24.58
N PHE A 55 -16.44 -5.07 -23.62
CA PHE A 55 -17.73 -4.46 -23.33
C PHE A 55 -17.94 -3.18 -24.12
N LYS A 56 -18.85 -3.20 -25.09
CA LYS A 56 -19.00 -2.11 -26.08
C LYS A 56 -19.91 -0.95 -25.64
N ASP A 57 -20.80 -1.18 -24.68
CA ASP A 57 -21.73 -0.15 -24.19
C ASP A 57 -21.09 0.66 -23.04
N HIS A 58 -20.06 1.45 -23.37
CA HIS A 58 -19.31 2.24 -22.39
C HIS A 58 -20.17 3.23 -21.63
N ASP A 59 -21.28 3.69 -22.22
CA ASP A 59 -22.19 4.64 -21.58
C ASP A 59 -22.95 4.01 -20.38
N LYS A 60 -23.09 2.71 -20.37
CA LYS A 60 -23.69 1.95 -19.27
C LYS A 60 -22.78 1.86 -18.04
N ILE A 61 -21.46 2.04 -18.18
CA ILE A 61 -20.48 1.84 -17.11
C ILE A 61 -20.62 2.91 -16.03
N GLY A 62 -20.98 2.50 -14.81
CA GLY A 62 -21.06 3.34 -13.62
C GLY A 62 -19.73 3.42 -12.85
N GLY A 63 -18.90 2.41 -12.98
CA GLY A 63 -17.59 2.30 -12.34
C GLY A 63 -17.18 0.86 -12.11
N TYR A 64 -16.10 0.71 -11.36
CA TYR A 64 -15.54 -0.60 -11.01
C TYR A 64 -14.90 -0.56 -9.61
N PHE A 65 -14.61 -1.71 -9.07
CA PHE A 65 -13.69 -1.95 -7.96
C PHE A 65 -13.18 -3.37 -8.02
N SER A 66 -12.09 -3.62 -7.30
CA SER A 66 -11.50 -4.95 -7.19
C SER A 66 -11.34 -5.36 -5.75
N TYR A 67 -11.22 -6.65 -5.52
CA TYR A 67 -11.00 -7.22 -4.20
C TYR A 67 -10.18 -8.52 -4.28
N PRO A 68 -9.32 -8.79 -3.28
CA PRO A 68 -8.52 -10.00 -3.24
C PRO A 68 -9.37 -11.22 -2.91
N GLN A 69 -8.99 -12.39 -3.42
CA GLN A 69 -9.55 -13.69 -3.08
C GLN A 69 -8.41 -14.68 -2.91
N ALA A 70 -8.10 -15.11 -1.69
CA ALA A 70 -7.02 -16.06 -1.41
C ALA A 70 -5.75 -15.83 -2.25
N ASN A 71 -5.54 -16.62 -3.31
CA ASN A 71 -4.41 -16.49 -4.25
C ASN A 71 -4.80 -15.84 -5.59
N ALA A 72 -5.90 -15.09 -5.61
CA ALA A 72 -6.48 -14.50 -6.79
C ALA A 72 -7.01 -13.10 -6.48
N ALA A 73 -7.56 -12.43 -7.48
CA ALA A 73 -8.30 -11.19 -7.30
C ALA A 73 -9.41 -11.09 -8.33
N THR A 74 -10.47 -10.38 -7.98
CA THR A 74 -11.62 -10.16 -8.86
C THR A 74 -11.81 -8.66 -9.07
N CYS A 75 -11.96 -8.24 -10.34
CA CYS A 75 -12.42 -6.91 -10.72
C CYS A 75 -13.88 -7.01 -11.17
N VAL A 76 -14.74 -6.16 -10.64
CA VAL A 76 -16.14 -6.07 -11.03
C VAL A 76 -16.48 -4.69 -11.55
N PHE A 77 -17.30 -4.66 -12.60
CA PHE A 77 -17.82 -3.45 -13.23
C PHE A 77 -19.32 -3.37 -12.97
N PHE A 78 -19.80 -2.19 -12.62
CA PHE A 78 -21.21 -1.98 -12.32
C PHE A 78 -21.83 -0.90 -13.22
N SER A 79 -23.13 -0.99 -13.42
CA SER A 79 -23.89 -0.05 -14.26
C SER A 79 -24.14 1.29 -13.56
N LYS A 80 -24.44 2.32 -14.35
CA LYS A 80 -25.01 3.59 -13.86
C LYS A 80 -26.43 3.40 -13.34
N GLY A 81 -26.91 4.38 -12.59
CA GLY A 81 -28.30 4.47 -12.12
C GLY A 81 -28.44 4.28 -10.62
N ASP A 82 -29.69 4.30 -10.17
CA ASP A 82 -30.05 4.23 -8.73
C ASP A 82 -30.06 2.78 -8.20
N ALA A 83 -30.28 1.83 -9.09
CA ALA A 83 -30.22 0.39 -8.81
C ALA A 83 -29.16 -0.27 -9.71
N PRO A 84 -27.85 0.00 -9.49
CA PRO A 84 -26.81 -0.53 -10.32
C PRO A 84 -26.67 -2.05 -10.14
N LYS A 85 -26.30 -2.72 -11.23
CA LYS A 85 -25.99 -4.15 -11.26
C LYS A 85 -24.54 -4.37 -11.68
N ILE A 86 -23.98 -5.52 -11.36
CA ILE A 86 -22.73 -5.96 -11.95
C ILE A 86 -22.98 -6.25 -13.42
N ILE A 87 -22.17 -5.69 -14.31
CA ILE A 87 -22.25 -5.83 -15.78
C ILE A 87 -20.99 -6.49 -16.35
N GLY A 88 -20.02 -6.81 -15.49
CA GLY A 88 -18.83 -7.55 -15.84
C GLY A 88 -18.07 -7.98 -14.62
N THR A 89 -17.50 -9.17 -14.69
CA THR A 89 -16.65 -9.76 -13.66
C THR A 89 -15.41 -10.34 -14.34
N ILE A 90 -14.24 -9.94 -13.87
CA ILE A 90 -12.96 -10.46 -14.37
C ILE A 90 -12.19 -11.05 -13.21
N LYS A 91 -11.89 -12.33 -13.29
CA LYS A 91 -11.16 -13.09 -12.26
C LYS A 91 -9.73 -13.35 -12.73
N PHE A 92 -8.79 -13.07 -11.85
CA PHE A 92 -7.36 -13.29 -12.06
C PHE A 92 -6.85 -14.35 -11.10
N ASP A 93 -5.91 -15.16 -11.58
CA ASP A 93 -5.01 -15.92 -10.73
C ASP A 93 -3.85 -15.02 -10.20
N SER A 94 -2.91 -15.59 -9.46
CA SER A 94 -1.78 -14.86 -8.86
C SER A 94 -0.79 -14.31 -9.90
N SER A 95 -0.88 -14.71 -11.17
CA SER A 95 -0.03 -14.20 -12.25
C SER A 95 -0.52 -12.87 -12.82
N TYR A 96 -1.81 -12.54 -12.66
CA TYR A 96 -2.50 -11.43 -13.33
C TYR A 96 -2.33 -11.43 -14.84
N SER A 97 -2.17 -12.63 -15.43
CA SER A 97 -1.99 -12.79 -16.87
C SER A 97 -3.31 -12.58 -17.62
N LEU A 98 -3.26 -11.80 -18.70
CA LEU A 98 -4.41 -11.61 -19.60
C LEU A 98 -4.87 -12.94 -20.24
N GLN A 99 -3.94 -13.90 -20.42
CA GLN A 99 -4.23 -15.20 -21.03
C GLN A 99 -5.01 -16.14 -20.10
N THR A 100 -4.85 -15.98 -18.77
CA THR A 100 -5.53 -16.83 -17.78
C THR A 100 -6.72 -16.15 -17.13
N ALA A 101 -6.94 -14.85 -17.40
CA ALA A 101 -8.07 -14.11 -16.89
C ALA A 101 -9.40 -14.68 -17.41
N VAL A 102 -10.36 -14.85 -16.50
CA VAL A 102 -11.71 -15.32 -16.84
C VAL A 102 -12.67 -14.15 -16.80
N THR A 103 -13.28 -13.85 -17.95
CA THR A 103 -14.24 -12.76 -18.13
C THR A 103 -15.66 -13.29 -18.20
N ASP A 104 -16.56 -12.71 -17.40
CA ASP A 104 -18.01 -12.96 -17.43
C ASP A 104 -18.74 -11.62 -17.56
N LEU A 105 -19.50 -11.44 -18.63
CA LEU A 105 -20.30 -10.25 -18.93
C LEU A 105 -21.79 -10.41 -18.56
N SER A 106 -22.13 -11.48 -17.85
CA SER A 106 -23.50 -11.70 -17.38
C SER A 106 -23.90 -10.63 -16.37
N GLU A 107 -25.03 -9.99 -16.62
CA GLU A 107 -25.62 -9.04 -15.66
C GLU A 107 -26.15 -9.77 -14.43
N ARG A 108 -25.80 -9.29 -13.25
CA ARG A 108 -26.23 -9.86 -11.98
C ARG A 108 -26.31 -8.82 -10.86
N ASP A 109 -26.94 -9.17 -9.77
CA ASP A 109 -26.91 -8.38 -8.54
C ASP A 109 -25.52 -8.48 -7.87
N PHE A 110 -25.23 -7.50 -7.02
CA PHE A 110 -24.03 -7.55 -6.17
C PHE A 110 -24.10 -8.72 -5.19
N LEU A 111 -23.00 -9.39 -4.98
CA LEU A 111 -22.81 -10.23 -3.80
C LEU A 111 -22.82 -9.35 -2.53
N PRO A 112 -23.14 -9.91 -1.34
CA PRO A 112 -23.20 -9.11 -0.11
C PRO A 112 -21.90 -8.31 0.17
N GLU A 113 -20.74 -8.93 0.00
CA GLU A 113 -19.43 -8.27 0.17
C GLU A 113 -19.19 -7.21 -0.91
N GLU A 114 -19.50 -7.49 -2.16
CA GLU A 114 -19.38 -6.52 -3.26
C GLU A 114 -20.27 -5.29 -3.02
N TYR A 115 -21.46 -5.48 -2.47
CA TYR A 115 -22.34 -4.37 -2.14
C TYR A 115 -21.74 -3.47 -1.05
N GLN A 116 -21.08 -4.05 -0.04
CA GLN A 116 -20.36 -3.29 0.99
C GLN A 116 -19.23 -2.47 0.38
N LEU A 117 -18.38 -3.10 -0.46
CA LEU A 117 -17.29 -2.41 -1.15
C LEU A 117 -17.80 -1.28 -2.06
N TYR A 118 -18.88 -1.53 -2.80
CA TYR A 118 -19.56 -0.52 -3.62
C TYR A 118 -20.01 0.67 -2.78
N LYS A 119 -20.70 0.43 -1.65
CA LYS A 119 -21.24 1.48 -0.77
C LYS A 119 -20.11 2.35 -0.21
N MET A 120 -19.06 1.74 0.33
CA MET A 120 -17.89 2.46 0.85
C MET A 120 -17.23 3.30 -0.24
N ARG A 121 -16.99 2.71 -1.42
CA ARG A 121 -16.37 3.42 -2.54
C ARG A 121 -17.22 4.60 -3.02
N LYS A 122 -18.54 4.44 -3.07
CA LYS A 122 -19.49 5.51 -3.44
C LYS A 122 -19.42 6.68 -2.45
N LYS A 123 -19.44 6.38 -1.14
CA LYS A 123 -19.27 7.39 -0.07
C LYS A 123 -17.92 8.11 -0.20
N ALA A 124 -16.82 7.38 -0.34
CA ALA A 124 -15.49 7.95 -0.51
C ALA A 124 -15.41 8.86 -1.75
N GLN A 125 -16.01 8.44 -2.88
CA GLN A 125 -16.06 9.25 -4.10
C GLN A 125 -16.80 10.58 -3.90
N GLN A 126 -17.92 10.58 -3.16
CA GLN A 126 -18.65 11.80 -2.83
C GLN A 126 -17.82 12.74 -1.95
N MET A 127 -17.12 12.18 -0.96
CA MET A 127 -16.25 12.96 -0.08
C MET A 127 -15.09 13.60 -0.83
N ILE A 128 -14.38 12.83 -1.67
CA ILE A 128 -13.24 13.34 -2.45
C ILE A 128 -13.65 14.51 -3.35
N ARG A 129 -14.87 14.49 -3.90
CA ARG A 129 -15.36 15.57 -4.76
C ARG A 129 -15.72 16.86 -4.02
N ASN A 130 -16.12 16.74 -2.75
CA ASN A 130 -16.74 17.85 -2.02
C ASN A 130 -15.91 18.36 -0.83
N ASP A 131 -14.77 17.72 -0.52
CA ASP A 131 -13.98 18.02 0.67
C ASP A 131 -12.55 18.39 0.30
N THR A 132 -12.14 19.59 0.66
CA THR A 132 -10.79 20.13 0.43
C THR A 132 -9.69 19.41 1.24
N PHE A 133 -10.06 18.49 2.10
CA PHE A 133 -9.13 17.60 2.77
C PHE A 133 -8.30 16.77 1.79
N PHE A 134 -8.89 16.42 0.64
CA PHE A 134 -8.24 15.65 -0.41
C PHE A 134 -7.57 16.59 -1.43
N VAL A 135 -6.27 16.51 -1.50
CA VAL A 135 -5.47 17.37 -2.40
C VAL A 135 -5.20 16.65 -3.72
N SER A 136 -5.48 17.32 -4.83
CA SER A 136 -5.13 16.82 -6.16
C SER A 136 -3.90 17.57 -6.69
N TYR A 137 -2.95 16.83 -7.24
CA TYR A 137 -1.76 17.39 -7.89
C TYR A 137 -1.85 17.26 -9.40
N ASN A 138 -1.15 18.12 -10.12
CA ASN A 138 -1.08 18.06 -11.58
C ASN A 138 -0.50 16.73 -12.04
N ASN A 139 -1.05 16.16 -13.12
CA ASN A 139 -0.66 14.86 -13.68
C ASN A 139 -0.80 13.68 -12.73
N THR A 140 -1.70 13.77 -11.76
CA THR A 140 -2.04 12.68 -10.83
C THR A 140 -3.53 12.37 -10.86
N ALA A 141 -3.89 11.22 -10.32
CA ALA A 141 -5.27 10.83 -10.05
C ALA A 141 -5.37 10.25 -8.64
N LEU A 142 -6.48 10.54 -7.95
CA LEU A 142 -6.82 9.89 -6.68
C LEU A 142 -7.59 8.62 -6.99
N ASN A 143 -7.04 7.49 -6.58
CA ASN A 143 -7.61 6.17 -6.78
C ASN A 143 -8.14 5.60 -5.46
N MET A 144 -9.39 5.13 -5.47
CA MET A 144 -10.08 4.64 -4.28
C MET A 144 -10.10 3.11 -4.27
N ILE A 145 -9.52 2.53 -3.26
CA ILE A 145 -9.43 1.08 -3.05
C ILE A 145 -10.27 0.71 -1.83
N PRO A 146 -11.51 0.26 -2.00
CA PRO A 146 -12.31 -0.24 -0.90
C PRO A 146 -11.78 -1.61 -0.47
N VAL A 147 -11.67 -1.84 0.82
CA VAL A 147 -11.22 -3.11 1.40
C VAL A 147 -11.92 -3.42 2.71
N ILE A 148 -12.25 -4.70 2.93
CA ILE A 148 -12.65 -5.21 4.23
C ILE A 148 -11.47 -6.04 4.75
N TYR A 149 -10.80 -5.53 5.77
CA TYR A 149 -9.62 -6.18 6.33
C TYR A 149 -9.77 -6.39 7.83
N LYS A 150 -9.69 -7.64 8.28
CA LYS A 150 -9.90 -8.05 9.69
C LYS A 150 -11.21 -7.46 10.27
N GLY A 151 -12.29 -7.50 9.47
CA GLY A 151 -13.62 -6.99 9.85
C GLY A 151 -13.75 -5.45 9.83
N GLN A 152 -12.70 -4.72 9.52
CA GLN A 152 -12.76 -3.26 9.37
C GLN A 152 -13.07 -2.87 7.94
N GLN A 153 -14.02 -1.96 7.78
CA GLN A 153 -14.43 -1.39 6.51
C GLN A 153 -13.60 -0.13 6.21
N LYS A 154 -12.79 -0.18 5.16
CA LYS A 154 -11.82 0.87 4.83
C LYS A 154 -11.88 1.25 3.36
N VAL A 155 -11.54 2.49 3.06
CA VAL A 155 -11.19 2.91 1.71
C VAL A 155 -9.84 3.62 1.78
N TYR A 156 -8.85 3.05 1.11
CA TYR A 156 -7.60 3.74 0.86
C TYR A 156 -7.72 4.60 -0.38
N VAL A 157 -7.15 5.79 -0.34
CA VAL A 157 -7.09 6.70 -1.48
C VAL A 157 -5.63 6.93 -1.81
N LEU A 158 -5.17 6.37 -2.92
CA LEU A 158 -3.81 6.49 -3.38
C LEU A 158 -3.70 7.57 -4.46
N THR A 159 -2.58 8.28 -4.44
CA THR A 159 -2.22 9.20 -5.52
C THR A 159 -1.39 8.46 -6.57
N GLY A 160 -1.96 8.23 -7.74
CA GLY A 160 -1.28 7.58 -8.84
C GLY A 160 -0.84 8.56 -9.94
N PRO A 161 0.27 8.27 -10.66
CA PRO A 161 0.72 9.08 -11.79
C PRO A 161 -0.16 8.86 -13.02
N LYS A 162 -0.38 9.91 -13.81
CA LYS A 162 -0.97 9.84 -15.17
C LYS A 162 0.07 9.66 -16.27
N LYS A 163 1.36 9.64 -15.93
CA LYS A 163 2.47 9.47 -16.86
C LYS A 163 3.22 8.18 -16.56
N SER A 164 3.60 7.47 -17.61
CA SER A 164 4.52 6.33 -17.50
C SER A 164 5.91 6.76 -17.04
N GLY A 165 6.67 5.87 -16.43
CA GLY A 165 8.03 6.15 -15.99
C GLY A 165 8.13 6.82 -14.61
N ILE A 166 6.99 7.12 -13.99
CA ILE A 166 6.89 7.84 -12.72
C ILE A 166 6.29 6.95 -11.64
N VAL A 167 6.85 7.00 -10.44
CA VAL A 167 6.24 6.50 -9.21
C VAL A 167 5.91 7.70 -8.32
N ILE A 168 4.74 7.66 -7.70
CA ILE A 168 4.34 8.64 -6.69
C ILE A 168 4.17 7.91 -5.37
N LEU A 169 4.89 8.37 -4.35
CA LEU A 169 4.68 8.00 -2.95
C LEU A 169 4.05 9.19 -2.23
N GLY A 170 3.10 8.90 -1.37
CA GLY A 170 2.46 9.93 -0.53
C GLY A 170 1.22 10.59 -1.11
N ASN A 171 0.70 11.58 -0.36
CA ASN A 171 -0.63 12.18 -0.53
C ASN A 171 -1.74 11.11 -0.54
N ASP A 172 -1.63 10.17 0.38
CA ASP A 172 -2.55 9.05 0.52
C ASP A 172 -3.44 9.24 1.73
N TYR A 173 -4.63 8.66 1.66
CA TYR A 173 -5.63 8.83 2.70
C TYR A 173 -6.25 7.49 3.08
N LEU A 174 -6.72 7.42 4.32
CA LEU A 174 -7.53 6.32 4.84
C LEU A 174 -8.86 6.86 5.33
N LEU A 175 -9.95 6.24 4.87
CA LEU A 175 -11.31 6.42 5.36
C LEU A 175 -11.75 5.13 6.03
N THR A 176 -12.22 5.20 7.25
CA THR A 176 -12.77 4.04 7.99
C THR A 176 -14.26 4.24 8.20
N PHE A 177 -15.03 3.20 8.00
CA PHE A 177 -16.50 3.23 8.06
C PHE A 177 -17.03 2.23 9.10
N ASP A 178 -18.20 2.51 9.63
CA ASP A 178 -18.98 1.56 10.43
C ASP A 178 -19.81 0.60 9.54
N ASN A 179 -20.54 -0.32 10.16
CA ASN A 179 -21.37 -1.28 9.46
C ASN A 179 -22.57 -0.65 8.72
N ASN A 180 -22.90 0.61 8.98
CA ASN A 180 -23.91 1.38 8.28
C ASN A 180 -23.30 2.25 7.18
N PHE A 181 -22.00 2.10 6.92
CA PHE A 181 -21.22 2.91 5.98
C PHE A 181 -21.11 4.39 6.37
N GLU A 182 -21.31 4.72 7.66
CA GLU A 182 -21.03 6.07 8.14
C GLU A 182 -19.53 6.21 8.47
N LEU A 183 -19.00 7.39 8.16
CA LEU A 183 -17.58 7.67 8.34
C LEU A 183 -17.24 7.72 9.83
N LEU A 184 -16.31 6.86 10.27
CA LEU A 184 -15.74 6.87 11.61
C LEU A 184 -14.49 7.75 11.68
N GLU A 185 -13.60 7.62 10.68
CA GLU A 185 -12.33 8.33 10.67
C GLU A 185 -11.94 8.70 9.24
N LYS A 186 -11.31 9.87 9.12
CA LYS A 186 -10.68 10.39 7.92
C LYS A 186 -9.26 10.79 8.26
N LYS A 187 -8.27 10.08 7.72
CA LYS A 187 -6.85 10.28 8.02
C LYS A 187 -6.05 10.53 6.75
N ARG A 188 -5.14 11.52 6.78
CA ARG A 188 -4.08 11.67 5.79
C ARG A 188 -2.89 10.83 6.24
N LEU A 189 -2.50 9.86 5.43
CA LEU A 189 -1.37 8.96 5.72
C LEU A 189 -0.03 9.64 5.42
N HIS A 190 0.02 10.43 4.33
CA HIS A 190 1.16 11.26 3.97
C HIS A 190 0.73 12.67 3.61
N MET A 191 1.50 13.66 4.06
CA MET A 191 1.18 15.09 3.86
C MET A 191 1.51 15.59 2.46
N ASN A 192 2.60 15.08 1.87
CA ASN A 192 3.14 15.53 0.59
C ASN A 192 3.28 14.37 -0.39
N ILE A 193 3.59 14.70 -1.65
CA ILE A 193 3.98 13.71 -2.66
C ILE A 193 5.49 13.70 -2.84
N ILE A 194 6.02 12.51 -3.15
CA ILE A 194 7.38 12.29 -3.62
C ILE A 194 7.27 11.66 -5.00
N THR A 195 7.76 12.36 -6.01
CA THR A 195 7.75 11.89 -7.39
C THR A 195 9.12 11.32 -7.73
N ILE A 196 9.16 10.07 -8.15
CA ILE A 196 10.38 9.36 -8.55
C ILE A 196 10.25 9.01 -10.03
N ASP A 197 11.14 9.57 -10.85
CA ASP A 197 11.30 9.18 -12.25
C ASP A 197 12.29 7.99 -12.30
N TYR A 198 11.76 6.79 -12.50
CA TYR A 198 12.59 5.58 -12.53
C TYR A 198 13.23 5.31 -13.90
N THR A 199 12.99 6.14 -14.89
CA THR A 199 13.66 6.06 -16.18
C THR A 199 15.05 6.71 -16.16
N GLN A 200 15.30 7.56 -15.15
CA GLN A 200 16.59 8.23 -14.98
C GLN A 200 17.65 7.24 -14.49
N LYS A 201 18.87 7.43 -14.98
CA LYS A 201 20.07 6.75 -14.51
C LYS A 201 20.78 7.62 -13.49
N ALA A 202 21.64 6.99 -12.66
CA ALA A 202 22.56 7.74 -11.83
C ALA A 202 23.55 8.56 -12.68
N GLU A 203 24.17 9.59 -12.10
CA GLU A 203 25.10 10.49 -12.82
C GLU A 203 26.25 9.75 -13.50
N ASP A 204 26.72 8.64 -12.91
CA ASP A 204 27.76 7.76 -13.47
C ASP A 204 27.22 6.76 -14.51
N GLY A 205 25.92 6.82 -14.85
CA GLY A 205 25.24 5.91 -15.78
C GLY A 205 24.82 4.57 -15.16
N SER A 206 25.09 4.33 -13.88
CA SER A 206 24.69 3.10 -13.18
C SER A 206 23.17 3.04 -12.98
N LYS A 207 22.66 1.81 -12.77
CA LYS A 207 21.25 1.59 -12.50
C LYS A 207 20.93 1.94 -11.04
N VAL A 208 19.85 2.67 -10.84
CA VAL A 208 19.30 2.92 -9.50
C VAL A 208 18.53 1.68 -9.05
N VAL A 209 19.05 0.98 -8.05
CA VAL A 209 18.48 -0.28 -7.52
C VAL A 209 17.66 -0.09 -6.24
N GLY A 210 17.51 1.13 -5.76
CA GLY A 210 16.76 1.43 -4.55
C GLY A 210 16.51 2.91 -4.38
N ALA A 211 15.57 3.23 -3.51
CA ALA A 211 15.25 4.60 -3.14
C ALA A 211 15.03 4.72 -1.62
N VAL A 212 15.07 5.95 -1.14
CA VAL A 212 14.85 6.28 0.28
C VAL A 212 13.87 7.43 0.36
N HIS A 213 12.93 7.33 1.29
CA HIS A 213 12.13 8.51 1.69
C HIS A 213 12.00 8.62 3.21
N THR A 214 11.48 9.75 3.66
CA THR A 214 11.32 10.02 5.10
C THR A 214 9.85 10.17 5.45
N HIS A 215 9.48 9.65 6.62
CA HIS A 215 8.19 9.92 7.22
C HIS A 215 8.29 11.10 8.19
N LEU A 216 7.31 11.99 8.10
CA LEU A 216 7.10 13.02 9.10
C LEU A 216 6.48 12.38 10.36
N PRO A 217 6.57 13.04 11.55
CA PRO A 217 5.98 12.51 12.77
C PRO A 217 4.49 12.16 12.65
N GLU A 218 3.72 12.92 11.87
CA GLU A 218 2.29 12.72 11.63
C GLU A 218 1.98 11.44 10.84
N THR A 219 2.90 11.00 9.97
CA THR A 219 2.80 9.72 9.24
C THR A 219 3.07 8.54 10.16
N GLY A 220 3.97 8.75 11.14
CA GLY A 220 4.37 7.76 12.14
C GLY A 220 5.64 6.99 11.79
N ASP A 221 5.99 6.04 12.65
CA ASP A 221 7.31 5.40 12.68
C ASP A 221 7.50 4.23 11.73
N CYS A 222 6.41 3.70 11.18
CA CYS A 222 6.48 2.52 10.32
C CYS A 222 6.24 2.90 8.85
N MET A 223 6.72 2.06 7.96
CA MET A 223 6.23 2.04 6.58
C MET A 223 4.71 1.92 6.58
N THR A 224 4.02 2.58 5.68
CA THR A 224 2.56 2.53 5.61
C THR A 224 2.09 1.37 4.72
N VAL A 225 0.81 1.03 4.85
CA VAL A 225 0.12 0.07 3.97
C VAL A 225 0.17 0.53 2.50
N THR A 226 0.05 1.86 2.28
CA THR A 226 0.08 2.45 0.93
C THR A 226 1.48 2.47 0.34
N ASP A 227 2.55 2.64 1.15
CA ASP A 227 3.93 2.47 0.68
C ASP A 227 4.15 1.05 0.16
N VAL A 228 3.76 0.03 0.94
CA VAL A 228 3.90 -1.37 0.54
C VAL A 228 3.15 -1.65 -0.76
N CYS A 229 1.90 -1.19 -0.88
CA CYS A 229 1.12 -1.32 -2.11
C CYS A 229 1.84 -0.67 -3.30
N THR A 230 2.26 0.58 -3.17
CA THR A 230 2.93 1.33 -4.25
C THR A 230 4.26 0.69 -4.65
N LEU A 231 5.06 0.25 -3.68
CA LEU A 231 6.31 -0.44 -3.96
C LEU A 231 6.07 -1.73 -4.73
N MET A 232 5.11 -2.56 -4.32
CA MET A 232 4.78 -3.80 -5.04
C MET A 232 4.28 -3.55 -6.47
N LEU A 233 3.54 -2.46 -6.71
CA LEU A 233 3.06 -2.09 -8.04
C LEU A 233 4.21 -1.71 -9.00
N TYR A 234 5.20 -0.97 -8.49
CA TYR A 234 6.18 -0.31 -9.35
C TYR A 234 7.59 -0.90 -9.29
N GLN A 235 7.97 -1.65 -8.22
CA GLN A 235 9.33 -2.14 -8.01
C GLN A 235 9.91 -2.92 -9.20
N LYS A 236 9.08 -3.71 -9.91
CA LYS A 236 9.53 -4.46 -11.11
C LYS A 236 9.83 -3.54 -12.28
N PHE A 237 8.99 -2.54 -12.53
CA PHE A 237 9.18 -1.56 -13.61
C PHE A 237 10.38 -0.67 -13.34
N ALA A 238 10.54 -0.20 -12.09
CA ALA A 238 11.67 0.59 -11.65
C ALA A 238 12.97 -0.23 -11.52
N GLY A 239 12.84 -1.56 -11.43
CA GLY A 239 13.95 -2.47 -11.20
C GLY A 239 14.61 -2.27 -9.85
N TRP A 240 13.84 -1.90 -8.83
CA TRP A 240 14.30 -1.74 -7.47
C TRP A 240 14.49 -3.10 -6.78
N GLU A 241 15.55 -3.18 -5.98
CA GLU A 241 15.87 -4.33 -5.14
C GLU A 241 15.50 -4.04 -3.68
N THR A 242 15.66 -2.79 -3.26
CA THR A 242 15.33 -2.35 -1.90
C THR A 242 14.68 -0.97 -1.88
N HIS A 243 13.90 -0.69 -0.83
CA HIS A 243 13.42 0.65 -0.52
C HIS A 243 13.51 0.89 0.99
N THR A 244 13.96 2.08 1.38
CA THR A 244 14.16 2.42 2.79
C THR A 244 13.25 3.57 3.19
N VAL A 245 12.59 3.43 4.34
CA VAL A 245 11.84 4.52 4.97
C VAL A 245 12.50 4.90 6.27
N VAL A 246 12.81 6.19 6.44
CA VAL A 246 13.41 6.75 7.64
C VAL A 246 12.36 7.57 8.38
N SER A 247 12.03 7.17 9.59
CA SER A 247 11.12 7.91 10.49
C SER A 247 11.86 8.45 11.71
N GLU A 248 11.13 9.03 12.65
CA GLU A 248 11.71 9.59 13.86
C GLU A 248 12.44 8.53 14.69
N ASN A 249 11.82 7.37 14.92
CA ASN A 249 12.35 6.35 15.84
C ASN A 249 12.87 5.10 15.13
N TYR A 250 12.46 4.83 13.88
CA TYR A 250 12.79 3.60 13.15
C TYR A 250 13.38 3.88 11.76
N ILE A 251 14.06 2.87 11.26
CA ILE A 251 14.44 2.72 9.85
C ILE A 251 13.81 1.42 9.39
N SER A 252 13.00 1.49 8.35
CA SER A 252 12.30 0.36 7.74
C SER A 252 12.91 0.03 6.39
N PHE A 253 13.17 -1.24 6.14
CA PHE A 253 13.77 -1.76 4.92
C PHE A 253 12.77 -2.68 4.23
N TRP A 254 12.38 -2.34 3.02
CA TRP A 254 11.59 -3.19 2.15
C TRP A 254 12.49 -3.96 1.20
N ASN A 255 12.39 -5.29 1.21
CA ASN A 255 13.02 -6.14 0.22
C ASN A 255 12.04 -6.36 -0.94
N CYS A 256 12.36 -5.78 -2.10
CA CYS A 256 11.49 -5.84 -3.28
C CYS A 256 11.37 -7.24 -3.88
N LYS A 257 12.39 -8.08 -3.73
CA LYS A 257 12.39 -9.45 -4.26
C LYS A 257 11.49 -10.38 -3.43
N GLU A 258 11.64 -10.29 -2.11
CA GLU A 258 10.94 -11.17 -1.17
C GLU A 258 9.59 -10.60 -0.72
N ASN A 259 9.31 -9.31 -1.01
CA ASN A 259 8.15 -8.57 -0.49
C ASN A 259 8.04 -8.68 1.04
N THR A 260 9.17 -8.42 1.71
CA THR A 260 9.29 -8.46 3.18
C THR A 260 9.73 -7.11 3.73
N LEU A 261 9.24 -6.80 4.92
CA LEU A 261 9.52 -5.58 5.65
C LEU A 261 10.27 -5.91 6.95
N PHE A 262 11.39 -5.24 7.14
CA PHE A 262 12.15 -5.28 8.38
C PHE A 262 12.34 -3.87 8.93
N SER A 263 12.16 -3.68 10.22
CA SER A 263 12.35 -2.38 10.87
C SER A 263 13.31 -2.52 12.06
N ILE A 264 14.18 -1.51 12.22
CA ILE A 264 15.13 -1.40 13.31
C ILE A 264 15.06 -0.01 13.92
N THR A 265 15.28 0.11 15.22
CA THR A 265 15.35 1.44 15.84
C THR A 265 16.56 2.23 15.35
N ARG A 266 16.44 3.55 15.24
CA ARG A 266 17.57 4.43 14.88
C ARG A 266 18.74 4.27 15.85
N GLN A 267 18.47 4.10 17.15
CA GLN A 267 19.50 3.86 18.17
C GLN A 267 20.30 2.57 17.88
N ALA A 268 19.63 1.48 17.49
CA ALA A 268 20.30 0.23 17.16
C ALA A 268 21.14 0.39 15.87
N MET A 269 20.62 1.10 14.85
CA MET A 269 21.35 1.40 13.63
C MET A 269 22.60 2.25 13.92
N ASP A 270 22.47 3.27 14.75
CA ASP A 270 23.62 4.12 15.15
C ASP A 270 24.70 3.32 15.87
N LYS A 271 24.31 2.36 16.71
CA LYS A 271 25.26 1.46 17.38
C LYS A 271 25.99 0.58 16.37
N ILE A 272 25.28 -0.03 15.42
CA ILE A 272 25.87 -0.84 14.35
C ILE A 272 26.88 0.00 13.55
N ASN A 273 26.51 1.20 13.14
CA ASN A 273 27.37 2.10 12.36
C ASN A 273 28.64 2.50 13.14
N LYS A 274 28.52 2.77 14.44
CA LYS A 274 29.68 3.08 15.31
C LYS A 274 30.62 1.87 15.43
N ASP A 275 30.06 0.68 15.59
CA ASP A 275 30.86 -0.54 15.73
C ASP A 275 31.56 -0.91 14.41
N GLN A 276 30.90 -0.74 13.26
CA GLN A 276 31.53 -0.92 11.94
C GLN A 276 32.70 0.07 11.73
N LYS A 277 32.51 1.36 12.06
CA LYS A 277 33.59 2.36 11.98
C LYS A 277 34.79 2.01 12.85
N LYS A 278 34.55 1.45 14.06
CA LYS A 278 35.67 0.98 14.94
C LYS A 278 36.41 -0.22 14.34
N ARG A 279 35.71 -1.18 13.74
CA ARG A 279 36.29 -2.36 13.10
C ARG A 279 37.16 -1.95 11.89
N ASN A 280 36.63 -1.08 11.04
CA ASN A 280 37.38 -0.60 9.86
C ASN A 280 38.64 0.18 10.24
N LYS A 281 38.62 0.96 11.36
CA LYS A 281 39.83 1.64 11.87
C LYS A 281 40.88 0.70 12.48
N LYS A 282 40.53 -0.54 12.85
CA LYS A 282 41.47 -1.52 13.37
C LYS A 282 42.13 -2.35 12.26
N ASN A 283 41.51 -2.39 11.09
CA ASN A 283 41.96 -3.18 9.94
C ASN A 283 42.76 -2.35 8.92
N ASN A 284 42.86 -1.03 9.10
CA ASN A 284 43.75 -0.09 8.43
C ASN A 284 44.87 0.36 9.40
#